data_bf2ca3975d7c8f9d5ea3197304219ffa
#
_entry.id   bf2ca3975d7c8f9d5ea3197304219ffa
#
_cell.length_a   1.000
_cell.length_b   1.000
_cell.length_c   1.000
_cell.angle_alpha   90.00
_cell.angle_beta   90.00
_cell.angle_gamma   90.00
#
_symmetry.space_group_name_H-M   'P 1'
#
loop_
_entity.id
_entity.type
_entity.pdbx_description
1 polymer ?
#
loop_
_entity_poly.entity_id
_entity_poly.type
_entity_poly.pdbx_seq_one_letter_code
_entity_poly.pdbx_strand_id
1 'polypeptide(L)'
;MTEAVATRVDPQRKKKQKSGRPTAVKLLLNNTLATAGLVVFALIVLAALAAPLLPLPDPDVTAPADRLLRPLSQGHLLGTDALGRDILSRLLWGTRVSLLVGISATLIAAFFGSLIGLVAGYAGGRVDTLLMRGIDMVMAFPYILLALAIVAVLGPGLLNALYAIAVVNIPFFARNIRGIALGLSRREFVDAARLSGKSNAQILFIEVLPNVLPVIIITMSTTIGWMILETAGLSFLGLGAQPPQADLGSMLGDGRKILFTAPHVSIIPGLMIFALVMSINLLGDGVRDVLDPRLKSGALTRPVARTAVMREDAPQDVVPGPNAILDVRDLKTEFRFGGEIFKAVGGVDMQGGQGECLGVVGESGSGKSVSAKS
;
A
#
# COMPACT_ATOMS: atom_id res chain seq x y z
N MET A 1 36.19 17.94 51.51
CA MET A 1 37.11 17.33 50.55
C MET A 1 36.35 16.19 49.90
N THR A 2 35.77 16.45 48.74
CA THR A 2 34.95 15.50 48.00
C THR A 2 35.70 15.16 46.71
N GLU A 3 36.31 13.97 46.65
CA GLU A 3 36.99 13.47 45.46
C GLU A 3 35.96 13.08 44.40
N ALA A 4 36.03 13.74 43.24
CA ALA A 4 35.31 13.39 42.07
C ALA A 4 35.97 12.18 41.39
N VAL A 5 35.33 11.01 41.43
CA VAL A 5 35.74 9.82 40.68
C VAL A 5 35.37 10.02 39.20
N ALA A 6 36.36 10.43 38.43
CA ALA A 6 36.24 10.49 36.97
C ALA A 6 36.29 9.06 36.40
N THR A 7 35.14 8.52 36.00
CA THR A 7 35.03 7.27 35.24
C THR A 7 35.63 7.47 33.85
N ARG A 8 36.81 6.90 33.60
CA ARG A 8 37.43 6.83 32.26
C ARG A 8 36.52 6.06 31.32
N VAL A 9 35.95 6.75 30.37
CA VAL A 9 35.28 6.16 29.23
C VAL A 9 36.36 5.62 28.26
N ASP A 10 36.39 4.30 28.07
CA ASP A 10 37.30 3.63 27.14
C ASP A 10 36.94 4.03 25.67
N PRO A 11 37.87 4.70 24.94
CA PRO A 11 37.57 5.19 23.59
C PRO A 11 37.57 4.09 22.50
N GLN A 12 37.87 2.85 22.82
CA GLN A 12 38.12 1.81 21.81
C GLN A 12 36.91 0.95 21.43
N ARG A 13 35.69 1.22 21.90
CA ARG A 13 34.50 0.42 21.55
C ARG A 13 33.56 1.05 20.51
N LYS A 14 34.11 1.91 19.62
CA LYS A 14 33.43 2.28 18.38
C LYS A 14 33.74 1.27 17.28
N LYS A 15 33.36 -0.01 17.44
CA LYS A 15 33.12 -0.85 16.28
C LYS A 15 31.98 -0.20 15.49
N LYS A 16 32.32 0.44 14.38
CA LYS A 16 31.41 0.88 13.34
C LYS A 16 30.56 -0.33 12.91
N GLN A 17 29.48 -0.60 13.61
CA GLN A 17 28.39 -1.39 13.04
C GLN A 17 27.83 -0.55 11.91
N LYS A 18 28.18 -0.89 10.68
CA LYS A 18 27.49 -0.46 9.49
C LYS A 18 26.07 -1.04 9.60
N SER A 19 25.18 -0.39 10.31
CA SER A 19 23.76 -0.64 10.22
C SER A 19 23.32 -0.10 8.86
N GLY A 20 23.60 -0.84 7.81
CA GLY A 20 22.95 -0.62 6.53
C GLY A 20 21.47 -0.81 6.78
N ARG A 21 20.68 0.28 6.75
CA ARG A 21 19.21 0.18 6.74
C ARG A 21 18.84 -0.85 5.68
N PRO A 22 18.07 -1.88 6.01
CA PRO A 22 17.70 -2.88 5.01
C PRO A 22 17.03 -2.16 3.84
N THR A 23 17.50 -2.44 2.64
CA THR A 23 16.95 -1.85 1.43
C THR A 23 15.47 -2.21 1.34
N ALA A 24 14.62 -1.32 0.82
CA ALA A 24 13.17 -1.55 0.68
C ALA A 24 12.86 -2.92 0.03
N VAL A 25 13.66 -3.30 -0.97
CA VAL A 25 13.59 -4.62 -1.62
C VAL A 25 13.83 -5.77 -0.64
N LYS A 26 14.81 -5.66 0.26
CA LYS A 26 15.08 -6.71 1.26
C LYS A 26 13.95 -6.84 2.27
N LEU A 27 13.30 -5.73 2.63
CA LEU A 27 12.11 -5.76 3.49
C LEU A 27 10.92 -6.41 2.80
N LEU A 28 10.71 -6.12 1.51
CA LEU A 28 9.66 -6.74 0.70
C LEU A 28 9.87 -8.26 0.62
N LEU A 29 11.10 -8.70 0.31
CA LEU A 29 11.45 -10.12 0.18
C LEU A 29 11.41 -10.90 1.50
N ASN A 30 11.43 -10.23 2.64
CA ASN A 30 11.24 -10.87 3.95
C ASN A 30 9.76 -11.18 4.24
N ASN A 31 8.81 -10.56 3.54
CA ASN A 31 7.39 -10.89 3.63
C ASN A 31 7.07 -11.99 2.60
N THR A 32 6.80 -13.21 3.09
CA THR A 32 6.57 -14.40 2.25
C THR A 32 5.40 -14.22 1.27
N LEU A 33 4.29 -13.60 1.73
CA LEU A 33 3.11 -13.37 0.91
C LEU A 33 3.38 -12.34 -0.19
N ALA A 34 4.06 -11.24 0.14
CA ALA A 34 4.45 -10.23 -0.83
C ALA A 34 5.43 -10.78 -1.86
N THR A 35 6.37 -11.64 -1.43
CA THR A 35 7.31 -12.30 -2.33
C THR A 35 6.61 -13.28 -3.26
N ALA A 36 5.66 -14.08 -2.76
CA ALA A 36 4.84 -14.96 -3.60
C ALA A 36 4.03 -14.16 -4.62
N GLY A 37 3.38 -13.06 -4.19
CA GLY A 37 2.68 -12.15 -5.09
C GLY A 37 3.59 -11.55 -6.16
N LEU A 38 4.80 -11.11 -5.78
CA LEU A 38 5.80 -10.58 -6.71
C LEU A 38 6.23 -11.62 -7.75
N VAL A 39 6.49 -12.86 -7.33
CA VAL A 39 6.91 -13.93 -8.24
C VAL A 39 5.80 -14.25 -9.24
N VAL A 40 4.56 -14.44 -8.77
CA VAL A 40 3.42 -14.74 -9.66
C VAL A 40 3.17 -13.58 -10.62
N PHE A 41 3.16 -12.35 -10.12
CA PHE A 41 3.01 -11.15 -10.94
C PHE A 41 4.11 -11.03 -12.00
N ALA A 42 5.37 -11.21 -11.60
CA ALA A 42 6.51 -11.16 -12.51
C ALA A 42 6.41 -12.24 -13.60
N LEU A 43 6.01 -13.46 -13.25
CA LEU A 43 5.81 -14.54 -14.23
C LEU A 43 4.71 -14.19 -15.23
N ILE A 44 3.57 -13.66 -14.77
CA ILE A 44 2.47 -13.25 -15.65
C ILE A 44 2.93 -12.11 -16.59
N VAL A 45 3.59 -11.09 -16.04
CA VAL A 45 4.09 -9.95 -16.84
C VAL A 45 5.14 -10.41 -17.86
N LEU A 46 6.08 -11.25 -17.45
CA LEU A 46 7.12 -11.77 -18.35
C LEU A 46 6.51 -12.62 -19.47
N ALA A 47 5.55 -13.50 -19.15
CA ALA A 47 4.83 -14.28 -20.14
C ALA A 47 4.04 -13.39 -21.11
N ALA A 48 3.35 -12.36 -20.61
CA ALA A 48 2.62 -11.41 -21.43
C ALA A 48 3.56 -10.57 -22.32
N LEU A 49 4.71 -10.15 -21.81
CA LEU A 49 5.73 -9.42 -22.59
C LEU A 49 6.41 -10.31 -23.64
N ALA A 50 6.61 -11.58 -23.34
CA ALA A 50 7.18 -12.55 -24.26
C ALA A 50 6.20 -12.98 -25.39
N ALA A 51 4.89 -12.67 -25.28
CA ALA A 51 3.88 -13.06 -26.25
C ALA A 51 4.28 -12.84 -27.72
N PRO A 52 4.86 -11.68 -28.14
CA PRO A 52 5.26 -11.47 -29.52
C PRO A 52 6.50 -12.29 -29.94
N LEU A 53 7.26 -12.86 -29.00
CA LEU A 53 8.45 -13.67 -29.26
C LEU A 53 8.15 -15.17 -29.29
N LEU A 54 6.97 -15.56 -28.79
CA LEU A 54 6.56 -16.96 -28.74
C LEU A 54 5.98 -17.38 -30.12
N PRO A 55 6.23 -18.61 -30.55
CA PRO A 55 5.66 -19.15 -31.79
C PRO A 55 4.18 -19.50 -31.61
N LEU A 56 3.36 -18.51 -31.23
CA LEU A 56 1.93 -18.65 -31.04
C LEU A 56 1.18 -18.16 -32.26
N PRO A 57 -0.02 -18.73 -32.57
CA PRO A 57 -0.89 -18.18 -33.58
C PRO A 57 -1.25 -16.71 -33.30
N ASP A 58 -1.50 -15.94 -34.33
CA ASP A 58 -2.01 -14.57 -34.19
C ASP A 58 -3.33 -14.59 -33.35
N PRO A 59 -3.46 -13.77 -32.31
CA PRO A 59 -4.61 -13.77 -31.40
C PRO A 59 -5.93 -13.38 -32.07
N ASP A 60 -5.88 -12.72 -33.22
CA ASP A 60 -7.05 -12.15 -33.90
C ASP A 60 -7.52 -12.97 -35.10
N VAL A 61 -6.69 -13.90 -35.58
CA VAL A 61 -7.06 -14.79 -36.73
C VAL A 61 -8.07 -15.81 -36.29
N THR A 62 -9.18 -15.87 -37.06
CA THR A 62 -10.27 -16.82 -36.85
C THR A 62 -10.06 -18.07 -37.68
N ALA A 63 -10.29 -19.25 -37.09
CA ALA A 63 -10.23 -20.56 -37.74
C ALA A 63 -11.53 -21.34 -37.48
N PRO A 64 -12.60 -21.13 -38.27
CA PRO A 64 -13.91 -21.75 -38.01
C PRO A 64 -13.91 -23.28 -37.96
N ALA A 65 -12.93 -23.93 -38.61
CA ALA A 65 -12.74 -25.37 -38.55
C ALA A 65 -12.31 -25.87 -37.17
N ASP A 66 -11.62 -25.01 -36.41
CA ASP A 66 -11.03 -25.34 -35.10
C ASP A 66 -11.85 -24.78 -33.93
N ARG A 67 -13.17 -24.57 -34.14
CA ARG A 67 -14.05 -24.00 -33.10
C ARG A 67 -14.16 -24.91 -31.90
N LEU A 68 -14.01 -24.30 -30.69
CA LEU A 68 -14.27 -24.94 -29.41
C LEU A 68 -13.44 -26.20 -29.16
N LEU A 69 -12.24 -26.28 -29.73
CA LEU A 69 -11.31 -27.34 -29.41
C LEU A 69 -10.99 -27.35 -27.92
N ARG A 70 -10.92 -28.55 -27.36
CA ARG A 70 -10.59 -28.73 -25.95
C ARG A 70 -9.11 -28.40 -25.69
N PRO A 71 -8.75 -28.03 -24.47
CA PRO A 71 -7.34 -27.91 -24.08
C PRO A 71 -6.53 -29.16 -24.46
N LEU A 72 -5.27 -28.95 -24.89
CA LEU A 72 -4.35 -29.97 -25.38
C LEU A 72 -4.73 -30.66 -26.68
N SER A 73 -5.61 -30.06 -27.49
CA SER A 73 -6.03 -30.57 -28.81
C SER A 73 -5.27 -29.89 -29.94
N GLN A 74 -4.81 -30.69 -30.93
CA GLN A 74 -4.36 -30.23 -32.26
C GLN A 74 -3.41 -29.00 -32.25
N GLY A 75 -2.46 -28.97 -31.32
CA GLY A 75 -1.49 -27.84 -31.20
C GLY A 75 -1.98 -26.63 -30.40
N HIS A 76 -3.21 -26.66 -29.92
CA HIS A 76 -3.78 -25.62 -29.05
C HIS A 76 -3.69 -26.02 -27.56
N LEU A 77 -2.72 -25.49 -26.82
CA LEU A 77 -2.46 -25.84 -25.40
C LEU A 77 -3.68 -25.59 -24.51
N LEU A 78 -4.33 -24.46 -24.65
CA LEU A 78 -5.52 -24.08 -23.87
C LEU A 78 -6.83 -24.22 -24.65
N GLY A 79 -6.76 -24.81 -25.86
CA GLY A 79 -7.91 -24.92 -26.74
C GLY A 79 -8.20 -23.63 -27.51
N THR A 80 -9.41 -23.60 -28.12
CA THR A 80 -9.86 -22.49 -28.95
C THR A 80 -11.21 -21.94 -28.52
N ASP A 81 -11.49 -20.70 -28.89
CA ASP A 81 -12.75 -20.03 -28.59
C ASP A 81 -13.87 -20.34 -29.63
N ALA A 82 -15.00 -19.66 -29.52
CA ALA A 82 -16.15 -19.83 -30.41
C ALA A 82 -15.89 -19.45 -31.89
N LEU A 83 -14.79 -18.75 -32.17
CA LEU A 83 -14.37 -18.38 -33.52
C LEU A 83 -13.14 -19.18 -33.98
N GLY A 84 -12.68 -20.15 -33.16
CA GLY A 84 -11.49 -20.96 -33.45
C GLY A 84 -10.18 -20.26 -33.19
N ARG A 85 -10.18 -19.12 -32.45
CA ARG A 85 -8.96 -18.39 -32.09
C ARG A 85 -8.27 -19.08 -30.91
N ASP A 86 -6.94 -19.09 -30.90
CA ASP A 86 -6.15 -19.73 -29.86
C ASP A 86 -6.29 -18.99 -28.51
N ILE A 87 -6.73 -19.73 -27.46
CA ILE A 87 -6.97 -19.13 -26.14
C ILE A 87 -5.67 -18.73 -25.48
N LEU A 88 -4.56 -19.45 -25.63
CA LEU A 88 -3.28 -19.11 -25.01
C LEU A 88 -2.72 -17.81 -25.58
N SER A 89 -2.71 -17.68 -26.89
CA SER A 89 -2.30 -16.44 -27.56
C SER A 89 -3.13 -15.26 -27.11
N ARG A 90 -4.46 -15.38 -27.16
CA ARG A 90 -5.37 -14.32 -26.70
C ARG A 90 -5.23 -14.00 -25.23
N LEU A 91 -4.95 -15.00 -24.37
CA LEU A 91 -4.74 -14.81 -22.94
C LEU A 91 -3.51 -13.93 -22.66
N LEU A 92 -2.38 -14.22 -23.32
CA LEU A 92 -1.15 -13.46 -23.15
C LEU A 92 -1.28 -12.03 -23.71
N TRP A 93 -1.82 -11.87 -24.91
CA TRP A 93 -2.04 -10.55 -25.49
C TRP A 93 -3.09 -9.75 -24.71
N GLY A 94 -4.20 -10.39 -24.30
CA GLY A 94 -5.23 -9.78 -23.48
C GLY A 94 -4.72 -9.36 -22.12
N THR A 95 -3.81 -10.11 -21.52
CA THR A 95 -3.15 -9.73 -20.26
C THR A 95 -2.35 -8.43 -20.39
N ARG A 96 -1.62 -8.23 -21.51
CA ARG A 96 -0.92 -6.96 -21.78
C ARG A 96 -1.88 -5.79 -21.83
N VAL A 97 -2.99 -5.98 -22.57
CA VAL A 97 -4.03 -4.94 -22.72
C VAL A 97 -4.64 -4.60 -21.37
N SER A 98 -5.07 -5.61 -20.61
CA SER A 98 -5.70 -5.42 -19.30
C SER A 98 -4.76 -4.76 -18.29
N LEU A 99 -3.47 -5.13 -18.27
CA LEU A 99 -2.44 -4.48 -17.45
C LEU A 99 -2.26 -3.01 -17.82
N LEU A 100 -2.11 -2.72 -19.11
CA LEU A 100 -1.86 -1.38 -19.61
C LEU A 100 -3.03 -0.45 -19.27
N VAL A 101 -4.27 -0.92 -19.47
CA VAL A 101 -5.48 -0.17 -19.15
C VAL A 101 -5.63 0.05 -17.65
N GLY A 102 -5.49 -1.00 -16.83
CA GLY A 102 -5.64 -0.90 -15.39
C GLY A 102 -4.59 0.03 -14.75
N ILE A 103 -3.33 -0.08 -15.17
CA ILE A 103 -2.25 0.80 -14.71
C ILE A 103 -2.51 2.24 -15.16
N SER A 104 -2.86 2.45 -16.44
CA SER A 104 -3.12 3.81 -16.96
C SER A 104 -4.32 4.47 -16.29
N ALA A 105 -5.41 3.74 -16.06
CA ALA A 105 -6.58 4.24 -15.34
C ALA A 105 -6.21 4.63 -13.90
N THR A 106 -5.40 3.80 -13.21
CA THR A 106 -4.90 4.10 -11.86
C THR A 106 -4.04 5.36 -11.86
N LEU A 107 -3.11 5.50 -12.80
CA LEU A 107 -2.24 6.69 -12.90
C LEU A 107 -3.04 7.96 -13.11
N ILE A 108 -4.02 7.95 -14.02
CA ILE A 108 -4.89 9.10 -14.30
C ILE A 108 -5.72 9.46 -13.06
N ALA A 109 -6.39 8.48 -12.46
CA ALA A 109 -7.21 8.70 -11.26
C ALA A 109 -6.37 9.19 -10.07
N ALA A 110 -5.18 8.62 -9.86
CA ALA A 110 -4.26 9.02 -8.81
C ALA A 110 -3.72 10.43 -9.03
N PHE A 111 -3.34 10.77 -10.26
CA PHE A 111 -2.82 12.10 -10.57
C PHE A 111 -3.86 13.19 -10.30
N PHE A 112 -5.02 13.11 -10.95
CA PHE A 112 -6.06 14.13 -10.79
C PHE A 112 -6.68 14.13 -9.41
N GLY A 113 -6.96 12.94 -8.84
CA GLY A 113 -7.53 12.82 -7.52
C GLY A 113 -6.57 13.31 -6.43
N SER A 114 -5.29 12.95 -6.51
CA SER A 114 -4.30 13.43 -5.54
C SER A 114 -4.08 14.95 -5.65
N LEU A 115 -4.07 15.50 -6.86
CA LEU A 115 -3.95 16.95 -7.06
C LEU A 115 -5.13 17.69 -6.43
N ILE A 116 -6.36 17.24 -6.68
CA ILE A 116 -7.58 17.82 -6.09
C ILE A 116 -7.54 17.70 -4.56
N GLY A 117 -7.21 16.50 -4.05
CA GLY A 117 -7.15 16.25 -2.61
C GLY A 117 -6.06 17.05 -1.92
N LEU A 118 -4.88 17.17 -2.54
CA LEU A 118 -3.75 17.95 -2.02
C LEU A 118 -4.10 19.44 -1.92
N VAL A 119 -4.67 20.01 -2.98
CA VAL A 119 -5.08 21.42 -3.01
C VAL A 119 -6.20 21.69 -2.00
N ALA A 120 -7.23 20.83 -1.96
CA ALA A 120 -8.35 20.96 -1.04
C ALA A 120 -7.89 20.87 0.44
N GLY A 121 -7.08 19.85 0.77
CA GLY A 121 -6.59 19.63 2.13
C GLY A 121 -5.62 20.70 2.63
N TYR A 122 -4.81 21.28 1.74
CA TYR A 122 -3.88 22.35 2.09
C TYR A 122 -4.56 23.72 2.20
N ALA A 123 -5.36 24.10 1.19
CA ALA A 123 -6.01 25.43 1.14
C ALA A 123 -7.12 25.58 2.19
N GLY A 124 -7.87 24.51 2.44
CA GLY A 124 -8.99 24.54 3.39
C GLY A 124 -10.12 25.49 3.00
N GLY A 125 -11.00 25.79 3.94
CA GLY A 125 -12.04 26.82 3.80
C GLY A 125 -12.93 26.63 2.56
N ARG A 126 -13.14 27.72 1.80
CA ARG A 126 -14.01 27.74 0.62
C ARG A 126 -13.48 26.87 -0.54
N VAL A 127 -12.17 26.81 -0.73
CA VAL A 127 -11.54 26.00 -1.80
C VAL A 127 -11.80 24.52 -1.54
N ASP A 128 -11.57 24.07 -0.31
CA ASP A 128 -11.87 22.72 0.12
C ASP A 128 -13.35 22.39 -0.10
N THR A 129 -14.25 23.25 0.38
CA THR A 129 -15.69 23.05 0.25
C THR A 129 -16.11 22.94 -1.21
N LEU A 130 -15.61 23.82 -2.09
CA LEU A 130 -15.97 23.80 -3.52
C LEU A 130 -15.50 22.54 -4.24
N LEU A 131 -14.22 22.18 -4.04
CA LEU A 131 -13.64 21.00 -4.66
C LEU A 131 -14.32 19.71 -4.17
N MET A 132 -14.56 19.61 -2.85
CA MET A 132 -15.22 18.43 -2.28
C MET A 132 -16.68 18.33 -2.68
N ARG A 133 -17.40 19.44 -2.88
CA ARG A 133 -18.76 19.41 -3.45
C ARG A 133 -18.78 18.83 -4.86
N GLY A 134 -17.79 19.18 -5.70
CA GLY A 134 -17.64 18.55 -7.02
C GLY A 134 -17.39 17.03 -6.92
N ILE A 135 -16.52 16.62 -5.99
CA ILE A 135 -16.25 15.20 -5.71
C ILE A 135 -17.52 14.49 -5.19
N ASP A 136 -18.26 15.12 -4.29
CA ASP A 136 -19.51 14.57 -3.73
C ASP A 136 -20.59 14.38 -4.80
N MET A 137 -20.70 15.30 -5.78
CA MET A 137 -21.61 15.13 -6.91
C MET A 137 -21.29 13.89 -7.75
N VAL A 138 -20.01 13.62 -8.01
CA VAL A 138 -19.58 12.40 -8.73
C VAL A 138 -19.93 11.15 -7.91
N MET A 139 -19.72 11.19 -6.60
CA MET A 139 -19.99 10.05 -5.69
C MET A 139 -21.48 9.86 -5.36
N ALA A 140 -22.35 10.78 -5.74
CA ALA A 140 -23.79 10.61 -5.59
C ALA A 140 -24.35 9.49 -6.48
N PHE A 141 -23.63 9.16 -7.57
CA PHE A 141 -23.99 8.08 -8.46
C PHE A 141 -23.27 6.78 -8.05
N PRO A 142 -23.94 5.61 -8.11
CA PRO A 142 -23.22 4.34 -8.02
C PRO A 142 -22.15 4.27 -9.10
N TYR A 143 -20.88 4.02 -8.69
CA TYR A 143 -19.70 4.16 -9.55
C TYR A 143 -19.81 3.36 -10.86
N ILE A 144 -20.31 2.10 -10.80
CA ILE A 144 -20.52 1.24 -11.96
C ILE A 144 -21.53 1.87 -12.94
N LEU A 145 -22.65 2.42 -12.45
CA LEU A 145 -23.67 3.05 -13.29
C LEU A 145 -23.13 4.31 -13.95
N LEU A 146 -22.31 5.08 -13.23
CA LEU A 146 -21.67 6.26 -13.80
C LEU A 146 -20.66 5.87 -14.89
N ALA A 147 -19.84 4.83 -14.66
CA ALA A 147 -18.91 4.32 -15.68
C ALA A 147 -19.65 3.85 -16.93
N LEU A 148 -20.75 3.10 -16.77
CA LEU A 148 -21.61 2.67 -17.86
C LEU A 148 -22.21 3.85 -18.63
N ALA A 149 -22.70 4.87 -17.91
CA ALA A 149 -23.26 6.09 -18.53
C ALA A 149 -22.19 6.84 -19.34
N ILE A 150 -20.98 6.98 -18.83
CA ILE A 150 -19.86 7.62 -19.54
C ILE A 150 -19.54 6.85 -20.82
N VAL A 151 -19.41 5.52 -20.76
CA VAL A 151 -19.12 4.71 -21.94
C VAL A 151 -20.31 4.71 -22.92
N ALA A 152 -21.55 4.75 -22.43
CA ALA A 152 -22.72 4.85 -23.30
C ALA A 152 -22.73 6.14 -24.15
N VAL A 153 -22.20 7.24 -23.59
CA VAL A 153 -22.10 8.54 -24.31
C VAL A 153 -20.89 8.56 -25.24
N LEU A 154 -19.72 8.04 -24.78
CA LEU A 154 -18.49 8.06 -25.58
C LEU A 154 -18.44 6.97 -26.64
N GLY A 155 -19.28 5.95 -26.52
CA GLY A 155 -19.27 4.73 -27.32
C GLY A 155 -18.41 3.62 -26.70
N PRO A 156 -18.67 2.35 -27.10
CA PRO A 156 -17.86 1.22 -26.64
C PRO A 156 -16.44 1.33 -27.20
N GLY A 157 -15.47 0.90 -26.38
CA GLY A 157 -14.05 0.94 -26.76
C GLY A 157 -13.13 0.95 -25.56
N LEU A 158 -11.92 0.41 -25.74
CA LEU A 158 -10.94 0.24 -24.68
C LEU A 158 -10.53 1.56 -24.01
N LEU A 159 -10.28 2.60 -24.82
CA LEU A 159 -9.89 3.93 -24.32
C LEU A 159 -11.05 4.62 -23.58
N ASN A 160 -12.27 4.48 -24.09
CA ASN A 160 -13.44 5.07 -23.45
C ASN A 160 -13.74 4.39 -22.11
N ALA A 161 -13.59 3.07 -22.03
CA ALA A 161 -13.66 2.33 -20.78
C ALA A 161 -12.56 2.76 -19.79
N LEU A 162 -11.32 2.94 -20.25
CA LEU A 162 -10.21 3.45 -19.45
C LEU A 162 -10.53 4.82 -18.84
N TYR A 163 -10.98 5.77 -19.66
CA TYR A 163 -11.34 7.12 -19.18
C TYR A 163 -12.52 7.07 -18.22
N ALA A 164 -13.54 6.28 -18.50
CA ALA A 164 -14.68 6.11 -17.61
C ALA A 164 -14.24 5.61 -16.22
N ILE A 165 -13.44 4.55 -16.16
CA ILE A 165 -12.93 3.99 -14.91
C ILE A 165 -12.00 4.98 -14.20
N ALA A 166 -11.14 5.68 -14.92
CA ALA A 166 -10.28 6.70 -14.32
C ALA A 166 -11.11 7.80 -13.65
N VAL A 167 -12.11 8.36 -14.35
CA VAL A 167 -12.95 9.47 -13.86
C VAL A 167 -13.73 9.08 -12.62
N VAL A 168 -14.39 7.91 -12.62
CA VAL A 168 -15.20 7.47 -11.47
C VAL A 168 -14.37 7.15 -10.23
N ASN A 169 -13.07 6.92 -10.40
CA ASN A 169 -12.14 6.63 -9.31
C ASN A 169 -11.34 7.87 -8.83
N ILE A 170 -11.39 9.01 -9.51
CA ILE A 170 -10.82 10.28 -9.02
C ILE A 170 -11.26 10.62 -7.59
N PRO A 171 -12.55 10.52 -7.22
CA PRO A 171 -13.04 10.82 -5.88
C PRO A 171 -12.37 10.01 -4.77
N PHE A 172 -12.08 8.74 -5.02
CA PHE A 172 -11.40 7.87 -4.06
C PHE A 172 -10.03 8.43 -3.67
N PHE A 173 -9.20 8.79 -4.67
CA PHE A 173 -7.89 9.40 -4.42
C PHE A 173 -8.03 10.78 -3.79
N ALA A 174 -8.95 11.61 -4.28
CA ALA A 174 -9.15 12.96 -3.77
C ALA A 174 -9.48 12.97 -2.28
N ARG A 175 -10.41 12.14 -1.82
CA ARG A 175 -10.79 12.06 -0.40
C ARG A 175 -9.66 11.53 0.48
N ASN A 176 -8.98 10.47 0.06
CA ASN A 176 -7.85 9.91 0.80
C ASN A 176 -6.73 10.93 1.00
N ILE A 177 -6.30 11.54 -0.09
CA ILE A 177 -5.18 12.48 -0.06
C ILE A 177 -5.54 13.78 0.64
N ARG A 178 -6.78 14.27 0.50
CA ARG A 178 -7.27 15.42 1.25
C ARG A 178 -7.14 15.22 2.76
N GLY A 179 -7.55 14.06 3.27
CA GLY A 179 -7.46 13.76 4.71
C GLY A 179 -6.04 13.87 5.25
N ILE A 180 -5.06 13.37 4.49
CA ILE A 180 -3.64 13.41 4.85
C ILE A 180 -3.07 14.81 4.71
N ALA A 181 -3.35 15.49 3.61
CA ALA A 181 -2.89 16.85 3.36
C ALA A 181 -3.40 17.83 4.42
N LEU A 182 -4.66 17.68 4.85
CA LEU A 182 -5.25 18.47 5.93
C LEU A 182 -4.53 18.24 7.26
N GLY A 183 -4.16 17.00 7.57
CA GLY A 183 -3.39 16.68 8.77
C GLY A 183 -1.98 17.23 8.74
N LEU A 184 -1.32 17.20 7.57
CA LEU A 184 0.05 17.71 7.40
C LEU A 184 0.08 19.24 7.36
N SER A 185 -0.91 19.91 6.79
CA SER A 185 -0.96 21.38 6.69
C SER A 185 -0.99 22.11 8.04
N ARG A 186 -1.31 21.36 9.12
CA ARG A 186 -1.34 21.85 10.50
C ARG A 186 -0.12 21.47 11.33
N ARG A 187 0.94 20.97 10.69
CA ARG A 187 2.17 20.55 11.38
C ARG A 187 3.15 21.71 11.48
N GLU A 188 3.95 21.69 12.55
CA GLU A 188 4.96 22.69 12.88
C GLU A 188 5.93 23.01 11.74
N PHE A 189 6.32 22.00 10.93
CA PHE A 189 7.23 22.24 9.80
C PHE A 189 6.58 23.10 8.69
N VAL A 190 5.26 23.05 8.54
CA VAL A 190 4.51 23.90 7.59
C VAL A 190 4.48 25.34 8.11
N ASP A 191 4.28 25.53 9.42
CA ASP A 191 4.32 26.85 10.03
C ASP A 191 5.72 27.46 9.97
N ALA A 192 6.76 26.67 10.21
CA ALA A 192 8.15 27.09 10.05
C ALA A 192 8.46 27.52 8.59
N ALA A 193 7.93 26.79 7.60
CA ALA A 193 8.07 27.15 6.19
C ALA A 193 7.35 28.46 5.83
N ARG A 194 6.17 28.72 6.43
CA ARG A 194 5.45 30.00 6.30
C ARG A 194 6.26 31.16 6.90
N LEU A 195 6.79 30.97 8.11
CA LEU A 195 7.65 31.97 8.77
C LEU A 195 8.93 32.25 7.99
N SER A 196 9.45 31.27 7.25
CA SER A 196 10.60 31.42 6.35
C SER A 196 10.27 32.15 5.05
N GLY A 197 9.03 32.64 4.87
CA GLY A 197 8.61 33.42 3.68
C GLY A 197 8.32 32.60 2.43
N LYS A 198 8.19 31.26 2.52
CA LYS A 198 7.82 30.41 1.37
C LYS A 198 6.39 30.70 0.92
N SER A 199 6.17 30.75 -0.40
CA SER A 199 4.84 30.87 -0.99
C SER A 199 4.00 29.61 -0.74
N ASN A 200 2.66 29.74 -0.80
CA ASN A 200 1.75 28.60 -0.63
C ASN A 200 2.03 27.47 -1.63
N ALA A 201 2.37 27.80 -2.88
CA ALA A 201 2.72 26.80 -3.88
C ALA A 201 4.03 26.08 -3.52
N GLN A 202 5.05 26.80 -3.05
CA GLN A 202 6.30 26.19 -2.58
C GLN A 202 6.07 25.28 -1.39
N ILE A 203 5.26 25.68 -0.41
CA ILE A 203 4.92 24.85 0.73
C ILE A 203 4.18 23.59 0.27
N LEU A 204 3.19 23.73 -0.61
CA LEU A 204 2.39 22.63 -1.11
C LEU A 204 3.25 21.58 -1.84
N PHE A 205 4.09 22.01 -2.78
CA PHE A 205 4.84 21.08 -3.64
C PHE A 205 6.19 20.64 -3.06
N ILE A 206 6.83 21.44 -2.20
CA ILE A 206 8.16 21.14 -1.66
C ILE A 206 8.07 20.53 -0.26
N GLU A 207 7.09 20.95 0.57
CA GLU A 207 6.99 20.47 1.95
C GLU A 207 5.88 19.41 2.12
N VAL A 208 4.69 19.68 1.60
CA VAL A 208 3.53 18.80 1.84
C VAL A 208 3.54 17.60 0.90
N LEU A 209 3.65 17.81 -0.43
CA LEU A 209 3.60 16.74 -1.42
C LEU A 209 4.62 15.61 -1.18
N PRO A 210 5.91 15.87 -0.87
CA PRO A 210 6.87 14.78 -0.60
C PRO A 210 6.48 13.91 0.59
N ASN A 211 5.79 14.48 1.58
CA ASN A 211 5.29 13.75 2.74
C ASN A 211 3.99 12.98 2.45
N VAL A 212 3.24 13.38 1.44
CA VAL A 212 2.03 12.69 0.97
C VAL A 212 2.37 11.59 -0.04
N LEU A 213 3.44 11.76 -0.81
CA LEU A 213 3.84 10.88 -1.92
C LEU A 213 3.92 9.38 -1.53
N PRO A 214 4.49 8.97 -0.39
CA PRO A 214 4.48 7.57 0.03
C PRO A 214 3.07 7.00 0.11
N VAL A 215 2.10 7.79 0.59
CA VAL A 215 0.71 7.34 0.71
C VAL A 215 0.04 7.26 -0.66
N ILE A 216 0.33 8.19 -1.57
CA ILE A 216 -0.14 8.09 -2.97
C ILE A 216 0.34 6.79 -3.59
N ILE A 217 1.64 6.45 -3.46
CA ILE A 217 2.22 5.22 -3.99
C ILE A 217 1.57 3.97 -3.37
N ILE A 218 1.38 3.96 -2.04
CA ILE A 218 0.69 2.86 -1.35
C ILE A 218 -0.74 2.71 -1.89
N THR A 219 -1.49 3.81 -1.97
CA THR A 219 -2.87 3.79 -2.48
C THR A 219 -2.91 3.29 -3.92
N MET A 220 -2.01 3.75 -4.79
CA MET A 220 -1.92 3.26 -6.17
C MET A 220 -1.63 1.77 -6.22
N SER A 221 -0.65 1.28 -5.46
CA SER A 221 -0.26 -0.14 -5.49
C SER A 221 -1.40 -1.08 -5.07
N THR A 222 -2.27 -0.64 -4.15
CA THR A 222 -3.43 -1.42 -3.70
C THR A 222 -4.65 -1.27 -4.60
N THR A 223 -4.73 -0.22 -5.43
CA THR A 223 -5.89 0.02 -6.32
C THR A 223 -5.72 -0.50 -7.73
N ILE A 224 -4.50 -0.79 -8.19
CA ILE A 224 -4.27 -1.32 -9.55
C ILE A 224 -5.09 -2.59 -9.81
N GLY A 225 -5.10 -3.54 -8.86
CA GLY A 225 -5.88 -4.77 -8.98
C GLY A 225 -7.38 -4.52 -9.10
N TRP A 226 -7.88 -3.56 -8.33
CA TRP A 226 -9.26 -3.11 -8.40
C TRP A 226 -9.60 -2.51 -9.77
N MET A 227 -8.75 -1.61 -10.30
CA MET A 227 -8.94 -0.99 -11.62
C MET A 227 -8.94 -2.02 -12.77
N ILE A 228 -8.07 -3.04 -12.68
CA ILE A 228 -8.08 -4.15 -13.65
C ILE A 228 -9.40 -4.91 -13.59
N LEU A 229 -9.92 -5.18 -12.40
CA LEU A 229 -11.19 -5.88 -12.23
C LEU A 229 -12.37 -5.06 -12.78
N GLU A 230 -12.39 -3.76 -12.53
CA GLU A 230 -13.43 -2.85 -13.05
C GLU A 230 -13.40 -2.75 -14.57
N THR A 231 -12.21 -2.58 -15.16
CA THR A 231 -12.07 -2.54 -16.64
C THR A 231 -12.45 -3.86 -17.28
N ALA A 232 -12.06 -4.99 -16.67
CA ALA A 232 -12.50 -6.31 -17.10
C ALA A 232 -14.02 -6.47 -16.99
N GLY A 233 -14.65 -5.89 -15.96
CA GLY A 233 -16.10 -5.85 -15.82
C GLY A 233 -16.81 -5.10 -16.94
N LEU A 234 -16.32 -3.92 -17.34
CA LEU A 234 -16.86 -3.18 -18.50
C LEU A 234 -16.65 -3.95 -19.81
N SER A 235 -15.48 -4.55 -20.00
CA SER A 235 -15.19 -5.38 -21.18
C SER A 235 -16.08 -6.63 -21.21
N PHE A 236 -16.34 -7.27 -20.07
CA PHE A 236 -17.28 -8.39 -19.93
C PHE A 236 -18.70 -8.03 -20.38
N LEU A 237 -19.13 -6.79 -20.15
CA LEU A 237 -20.41 -6.26 -20.60
C LEU A 237 -20.39 -5.82 -22.08
N GLY A 238 -19.25 -5.95 -22.77
CA GLY A 238 -19.10 -5.58 -24.18
C GLY A 238 -18.82 -4.10 -24.41
N LEU A 239 -18.50 -3.34 -23.37
CA LEU A 239 -18.27 -1.89 -23.43
C LEU A 239 -16.77 -1.51 -23.48
N GLY A 240 -15.88 -2.48 -23.22
CA GLY A 240 -14.42 -2.30 -23.28
C GLY A 240 -13.84 -2.61 -24.65
N ALA A 241 -12.87 -3.53 -24.70
CA ALA A 241 -12.22 -3.94 -25.94
C ALA A 241 -13.23 -4.48 -26.94
N GLN A 242 -13.14 -3.99 -28.18
CA GLN A 242 -14.00 -4.41 -29.28
C GLN A 242 -13.27 -5.43 -30.15
N PRO A 243 -14.00 -6.42 -30.73
CA PRO A 243 -13.39 -7.36 -31.69
C PRO A 243 -12.64 -6.64 -32.82
N PRO A 244 -11.50 -7.19 -33.27
CA PRO A 244 -10.94 -8.49 -32.93
C PRO A 244 -10.07 -8.49 -31.66
N GLN A 245 -9.79 -7.33 -31.06
CA GLN A 245 -8.82 -7.13 -29.97
C GLN A 245 -9.04 -8.08 -28.78
N ALA A 246 -7.95 -8.76 -28.34
CA ALA A 246 -7.98 -9.61 -27.18
C ALA A 246 -7.90 -8.79 -25.89
N ASP A 247 -8.77 -9.10 -24.92
CA ASP A 247 -8.81 -8.56 -23.57
C ASP A 247 -9.40 -9.60 -22.61
N LEU A 248 -8.90 -9.70 -21.37
CA LEU A 248 -9.33 -10.73 -20.43
C LEU A 248 -10.83 -10.66 -20.09
N GLY A 249 -11.37 -9.44 -19.96
CA GLY A 249 -12.78 -9.23 -19.66
C GLY A 249 -13.69 -9.61 -20.82
N SER A 250 -13.33 -9.25 -22.05
CA SER A 250 -14.09 -9.60 -23.25
C SER A 250 -14.07 -11.11 -23.51
N MET A 251 -12.91 -11.78 -23.33
CA MET A 251 -12.79 -13.24 -23.41
C MET A 251 -13.72 -13.93 -22.41
N LEU A 252 -13.76 -13.46 -21.17
CA LEU A 252 -14.66 -13.98 -20.14
C LEU A 252 -16.13 -13.79 -20.53
N GLY A 253 -16.48 -12.63 -21.10
CA GLY A 253 -17.83 -12.31 -21.58
C GLY A 253 -18.29 -13.16 -22.76
N ASP A 254 -17.42 -13.38 -23.73
CA ASP A 254 -17.68 -14.25 -24.89
C ASP A 254 -17.95 -15.70 -24.46
N GLY A 255 -17.12 -16.20 -23.53
CA GLY A 255 -17.24 -17.56 -23.01
C GLY A 255 -18.50 -17.80 -22.15
N ARG A 256 -19.12 -16.75 -21.59
CA ARG A 256 -20.33 -16.84 -20.75
C ARG A 256 -21.46 -17.59 -21.42
N LYS A 257 -21.66 -17.35 -22.70
CA LYS A 257 -22.78 -17.92 -23.48
C LYS A 257 -22.64 -19.44 -23.69
N ILE A 258 -21.44 -19.96 -23.61
CA ILE A 258 -21.08 -21.35 -23.88
C ILE A 258 -20.44 -22.06 -22.66
N LEU A 259 -20.64 -21.50 -21.46
CA LEU A 259 -20.04 -22.01 -20.24
C LEU A 259 -20.32 -23.51 -19.99
N PHE A 260 -21.52 -23.99 -20.31
CA PHE A 260 -21.90 -25.40 -20.11
C PHE A 260 -21.34 -26.34 -21.16
N THR A 261 -21.06 -25.84 -22.38
CA THR A 261 -20.55 -26.66 -23.48
C THR A 261 -19.04 -26.61 -23.62
N ALA A 262 -18.45 -25.46 -23.37
CA ALA A 262 -17.01 -25.21 -23.45
C ALA A 262 -16.53 -24.36 -22.28
N PRO A 263 -16.51 -24.90 -21.04
CA PRO A 263 -16.21 -24.12 -19.82
C PRO A 263 -14.82 -23.49 -19.82
N HIS A 264 -13.84 -24.10 -20.50
CA HIS A 264 -12.47 -23.62 -20.60
C HIS A 264 -12.36 -22.20 -21.19
N VAL A 265 -13.27 -21.82 -22.09
CA VAL A 265 -13.28 -20.51 -22.74
C VAL A 265 -13.52 -19.37 -21.74
N SER A 266 -14.30 -19.60 -20.68
CA SER A 266 -14.52 -18.63 -19.59
C SER A 266 -13.62 -18.85 -18.38
N ILE A 267 -13.40 -20.10 -17.98
CA ILE A 267 -12.65 -20.41 -16.76
C ILE A 267 -11.20 -19.94 -16.87
N ILE A 268 -10.55 -20.16 -18.03
CA ILE A 268 -9.14 -19.79 -18.21
C ILE A 268 -8.90 -18.29 -18.08
N PRO A 269 -9.62 -17.40 -18.80
CA PRO A 269 -9.48 -15.95 -18.60
C PRO A 269 -9.86 -15.51 -17.19
N GLY A 270 -10.89 -16.12 -16.60
CA GLY A 270 -11.30 -15.84 -15.22
C GLY A 270 -10.21 -16.16 -14.20
N LEU A 271 -9.55 -17.31 -14.33
CA LEU A 271 -8.40 -17.68 -13.49
C LEU A 271 -7.20 -16.74 -13.70
N MET A 272 -6.96 -16.28 -14.93
CA MET A 272 -5.90 -15.31 -15.20
C MET A 272 -6.20 -13.96 -14.53
N ILE A 273 -7.44 -13.45 -14.62
CA ILE A 273 -7.85 -12.23 -13.90
C ILE A 273 -7.66 -12.42 -12.40
N PHE A 274 -8.10 -13.54 -11.85
CA PHE A 274 -7.94 -13.85 -10.42
C PHE A 274 -6.48 -13.86 -10.01
N ALA A 275 -5.62 -14.59 -10.75
CA ALA A 275 -4.19 -14.69 -10.44
C ALA A 275 -3.50 -13.32 -10.54
N LEU A 276 -3.84 -12.53 -11.55
CA LEU A 276 -3.31 -11.19 -11.78
C LEU A 276 -3.69 -10.24 -10.64
N VAL A 277 -4.98 -10.15 -10.32
CA VAL A 277 -5.49 -9.26 -9.27
C VAL A 277 -4.96 -9.68 -7.90
N MET A 278 -4.96 -10.98 -7.59
CA MET A 278 -4.46 -11.51 -6.33
C MET A 278 -2.96 -11.21 -6.16
N SER A 279 -2.16 -11.44 -7.21
CA SER A 279 -0.71 -11.18 -7.17
C SER A 279 -0.38 -9.69 -6.98
N ILE A 280 -1.12 -8.80 -7.64
CA ILE A 280 -0.98 -7.35 -7.47
C ILE A 280 -1.37 -6.91 -6.06
N ASN A 281 -2.46 -7.44 -5.50
CA ASN A 281 -2.90 -7.08 -4.15
C ASN A 281 -1.89 -7.52 -3.10
N LEU A 282 -1.38 -8.77 -3.18
CA LEU A 282 -0.32 -9.24 -2.27
C LEU A 282 0.97 -8.40 -2.38
N LEU A 283 1.33 -7.99 -3.60
CA LEU A 283 2.45 -7.08 -3.82
C LEU A 283 2.18 -5.69 -3.24
N GLY A 284 0.98 -5.16 -3.43
CA GLY A 284 0.53 -3.87 -2.91
C GLY A 284 0.58 -3.81 -1.38
N ASP A 285 0.15 -4.87 -0.71
CA ASP A 285 0.26 -4.99 0.75
C ASP A 285 1.72 -4.99 1.20
N GLY A 286 2.60 -5.71 0.48
CA GLY A 286 4.04 -5.68 0.74
C GLY A 286 4.67 -4.30 0.55
N VAL A 287 4.27 -3.56 -0.48
CA VAL A 287 4.70 -2.16 -0.72
C VAL A 287 4.24 -1.27 0.43
N ARG A 288 3.00 -1.45 0.89
CA ARG A 288 2.46 -0.74 2.05
C ARG A 288 3.30 -0.99 3.30
N ASP A 289 3.62 -2.26 3.62
CA ASP A 289 4.42 -2.63 4.79
C ASP A 289 5.81 -1.99 4.76
N VAL A 290 6.41 -1.88 3.58
CA VAL A 290 7.74 -1.28 3.39
C VAL A 290 7.71 0.24 3.48
N LEU A 291 6.68 0.89 2.95
CA LEU A 291 6.60 2.35 2.87
C LEU A 291 5.94 3.00 4.09
N ASP A 292 5.13 2.26 4.90
CA ASP A 292 4.43 2.82 6.04
C ASP A 292 5.44 3.27 7.13
N PRO A 293 5.52 4.58 7.42
CA PRO A 293 6.44 5.10 8.43
C PRO A 293 6.11 4.61 9.85
N ARG A 294 4.83 4.25 10.10
CA ARG A 294 4.37 3.80 11.43
C ARG A 294 4.91 2.42 11.77
N LEU A 295 5.08 1.56 10.78
CA LEU A 295 5.72 0.25 10.96
C LEU A 295 7.24 0.40 11.22
N LYS A 296 7.88 1.40 10.60
CA LYS A 296 9.31 1.70 10.77
C LYS A 296 9.63 2.28 12.15
N SER A 297 8.69 2.99 12.78
CA SER A 297 8.89 3.62 14.09
C SER A 297 8.71 2.67 15.27
N GLY A 298 8.35 1.39 15.03
CA GLY A 298 8.06 0.44 16.12
C GLY A 298 6.81 0.78 16.94
N ALA A 299 6.06 1.82 16.57
CA ALA A 299 4.91 2.31 17.31
C ALA A 299 3.74 1.30 17.39
N LEU A 300 3.72 0.30 16.52
CA LEU A 300 2.69 -0.75 16.46
C LEU A 300 3.16 -2.09 17.03
N THR A 301 4.43 -2.28 17.30
CA THR A 301 4.89 -3.44 18.05
C THR A 301 4.51 -3.22 19.52
N ARG A 302 3.43 -3.86 19.96
CA ARG A 302 3.17 -3.97 21.40
C ARG A 302 4.42 -4.57 22.02
N PRO A 303 5.08 -3.93 22.99
CA PRO A 303 6.13 -4.59 23.74
C PRO A 303 5.50 -5.84 24.33
N VAL A 304 6.00 -7.00 23.91
CA VAL A 304 5.66 -8.25 24.62
C VAL A 304 6.29 -8.05 25.99
N ALA A 305 5.47 -7.80 26.98
CA ALA A 305 5.91 -7.78 28.36
C ALA A 305 6.49 -9.16 28.66
N ARG A 306 7.79 -9.30 28.49
CA ARG A 306 8.52 -10.43 29.02
C ARG A 306 8.82 -10.11 30.47
N THR A 307 8.26 -10.92 31.33
CA THR A 307 8.54 -11.17 32.73
C THR A 307 9.60 -10.25 33.33
N ALA A 308 9.18 -9.40 34.27
CA ALA A 308 10.11 -8.71 35.14
C ALA A 308 11.02 -9.77 35.76
N VAL A 309 12.29 -9.80 35.35
CA VAL A 309 13.29 -10.60 36.04
C VAL A 309 13.58 -9.81 37.29
N MET A 310 12.97 -10.21 38.39
CA MET A 310 13.42 -9.74 39.72
C MET A 310 14.83 -10.28 39.88
N ARG A 311 15.81 -9.39 40.02
CA ARG A 311 17.17 -9.78 40.34
C ARG A 311 17.17 -10.35 41.74
N GLU A 312 17.59 -11.58 41.88
CA GLU A 312 17.83 -12.22 43.18
C GLU A 312 18.94 -11.52 44.02
N ASP A 313 19.74 -10.66 43.37
CA ASP A 313 20.88 -9.94 44.00
C ASP A 313 20.51 -8.53 44.48
N ALA A 314 19.22 -8.18 44.64
CA ALA A 314 18.86 -6.92 45.27
C ALA A 314 19.29 -6.94 46.75
N PRO A 315 19.97 -5.91 47.25
CA PRO A 315 20.31 -5.86 48.66
C PRO A 315 19.04 -5.94 49.50
N GLN A 316 18.93 -7.01 50.31
CA GLN A 316 17.74 -7.26 51.14
C GLN A 316 17.66 -6.33 52.39
N ASP A 317 18.64 -5.46 52.60
CA ASP A 317 18.79 -4.70 53.84
C ASP A 317 18.25 -3.28 53.81
N VAL A 318 17.48 -2.89 52.77
CA VAL A 318 16.95 -1.52 52.76
C VAL A 318 15.47 -1.54 53.12
N VAL A 319 15.23 -1.23 54.40
CA VAL A 319 13.86 -1.07 54.93
C VAL A 319 13.19 0.13 54.26
N PRO A 320 12.00 -0.04 53.65
CA PRO A 320 11.24 1.09 53.13
C PRO A 320 10.98 2.11 54.26
N GLY A 321 11.04 3.40 53.98
CA GLY A 321 10.70 4.43 54.94
C GLY A 321 9.29 4.18 55.54
N PRO A 322 9.02 4.52 56.77
CA PRO A 322 7.83 4.09 57.52
C PRO A 322 6.48 4.52 56.89
N ASN A 323 6.48 5.37 55.88
CA ASN A 323 5.30 5.87 55.20
C ASN A 323 5.37 5.70 53.64
N ALA A 324 6.32 4.93 53.13
CA ALA A 324 6.46 4.75 51.68
C ALA A 324 5.38 3.77 51.14
N ILE A 325 4.53 4.23 50.21
CA ILE A 325 3.60 3.42 49.47
C ILE A 325 4.25 2.87 48.19
N LEU A 326 5.18 3.67 47.60
CA LEU A 326 5.93 3.32 46.40
C LEU A 326 7.42 3.51 46.71
N ASP A 327 8.19 2.44 46.50
CA ASP A 327 9.66 2.48 46.55
C ASP A 327 10.21 1.72 45.35
N VAL A 328 10.71 2.46 44.37
CA VAL A 328 11.28 1.94 43.15
C VAL A 328 12.76 2.28 43.12
N ARG A 329 13.60 1.27 42.92
CA ARG A 329 15.06 1.45 42.91
C ARG A 329 15.69 0.84 41.68
N ASP A 330 16.64 1.57 41.08
CA ASP A 330 17.40 1.17 39.89
C ASP A 330 16.52 0.61 38.78
N LEU A 331 15.34 1.25 38.53
CA LEU A 331 14.42 0.84 37.48
C LEU A 331 15.08 0.91 36.12
N LYS A 332 15.25 -0.24 35.48
CA LYS A 332 15.83 -0.35 34.15
C LYS A 332 14.82 -1.00 33.21
N THR A 333 14.55 -0.33 32.11
CA THR A 333 13.64 -0.87 31.08
C THR A 333 14.36 -0.97 29.75
N GLU A 334 14.42 -2.18 29.23
CA GLU A 334 15.07 -2.49 27.96
C GLU A 334 14.06 -3.04 26.96
N PHE A 335 14.10 -2.55 25.71
CA PHE A 335 13.34 -3.10 24.61
C PHE A 335 14.28 -3.86 23.66
N ARG A 336 13.89 -5.06 23.25
CA ARG A 336 14.64 -5.84 22.26
C ARG A 336 13.93 -5.79 20.90
N PHE A 337 14.63 -5.23 19.92
CA PHE A 337 14.17 -5.13 18.55
C PHE A 337 15.21 -5.70 17.59
N GLY A 338 14.82 -6.69 16.79
CA GLY A 338 15.67 -7.20 15.71
C GLY A 338 17.06 -7.70 16.15
N GLY A 339 17.18 -8.15 17.41
CA GLY A 339 18.46 -8.58 18.01
C GLY A 339 19.25 -7.46 18.68
N GLU A 340 18.80 -6.21 18.62
CA GLU A 340 19.39 -5.09 19.35
C GLU A 340 18.64 -4.79 20.66
N ILE A 341 19.37 -4.38 21.69
CA ILE A 341 18.81 -3.98 22.99
C ILE A 341 18.81 -2.45 23.06
N PHE A 342 17.63 -1.87 23.17
CA PHE A 342 17.44 -0.45 23.39
C PHE A 342 17.10 -0.19 24.85
N LYS A 343 17.99 0.49 25.56
CA LYS A 343 17.79 0.89 26.97
C LYS A 343 16.93 2.16 27.01
N ALA A 344 15.67 2.01 27.39
CA ALA A 344 14.73 3.13 27.47
C ALA A 344 14.78 3.83 28.83
N VAL A 345 15.08 3.09 29.89
CA VAL A 345 15.30 3.62 31.26
C VAL A 345 16.58 2.98 31.78
N GLY A 346 17.51 3.80 32.28
CA GLY A 346 18.86 3.39 32.65
C GLY A 346 19.16 3.38 34.13
N GLY A 347 18.18 3.24 35.00
CA GLY A 347 18.29 3.30 36.43
C GLY A 347 17.63 4.58 36.98
N VAL A 348 16.42 4.43 37.51
CA VAL A 348 15.65 5.52 38.12
C VAL A 348 15.16 5.08 39.47
N ASP A 349 15.41 5.91 40.48
CA ASP A 349 14.91 5.72 41.83
C ASP A 349 13.72 6.67 42.04
N MET A 350 12.65 6.14 42.60
CA MET A 350 11.43 6.90 42.90
C MET A 350 10.85 6.43 44.25
N GLN A 351 10.50 7.35 45.11
CA GLN A 351 9.82 7.05 46.34
C GLN A 351 8.60 7.96 46.53
N GLY A 352 7.49 7.42 46.96
CA GLY A 352 6.25 8.15 47.20
C GLY A 352 5.57 7.70 48.49
N GLY A 353 5.21 8.65 49.33
CA GLY A 353 4.47 8.43 50.57
C GLY A 353 2.96 8.53 50.42
N GLN A 354 2.23 8.20 51.50
CA GLN A 354 0.78 8.29 51.54
C GLN A 354 0.32 9.76 51.42
N GLY A 355 -0.51 10.03 50.37
CA GLY A 355 -1.01 11.37 50.09
C GLY A 355 -0.05 12.27 49.33
N GLU A 356 1.12 11.79 48.96
CA GLU A 356 2.09 12.55 48.15
C GLU A 356 1.76 12.45 46.64
N CYS A 357 2.07 13.55 45.94
CA CYS A 357 2.00 13.63 44.49
C CYS A 357 3.40 13.67 43.91
N LEU A 358 3.85 12.57 43.29
CA LEU A 358 5.15 12.49 42.64
C LEU A 358 5.09 13.00 41.19
N GLY A 359 5.71 14.13 40.91
CA GLY A 359 5.81 14.70 39.56
C GLY A 359 7.08 14.28 38.83
N VAL A 360 6.96 13.61 37.68
CA VAL A 360 8.10 13.26 36.82
C VAL A 360 8.22 14.26 35.70
N VAL A 361 9.28 15.08 35.70
CA VAL A 361 9.56 16.15 34.73
C VAL A 361 10.79 15.80 33.89
N GLY A 362 10.85 16.23 32.66
CA GLY A 362 12.00 16.03 31.77
C GLY A 362 11.63 16.27 30.30
N GLU A 363 12.60 16.32 29.41
CA GLU A 363 12.44 16.55 27.99
C GLU A 363 11.68 15.42 27.28
N SER A 364 11.14 15.73 26.08
CA SER A 364 10.49 14.71 25.24
C SER A 364 11.52 13.63 24.85
N GLY A 365 11.18 12.35 25.06
CA GLY A 365 12.09 11.23 24.79
C GLY A 365 12.95 10.79 25.99
N SER A 366 12.91 11.45 27.14
CA SER A 366 13.70 11.09 28.35
C SER A 366 13.22 9.83 29.09
N GLY A 367 12.25 9.11 28.57
CA GLY A 367 11.79 7.85 29.17
C GLY A 367 10.67 7.96 30.21
N LYS A 368 10.13 9.17 30.51
CA LYS A 368 9.08 9.39 31.53
C LYS A 368 7.89 8.44 31.43
N SER A 369 7.30 8.36 30.24
CA SER A 369 6.13 7.49 30.01
C SER A 369 6.47 6.00 30.08
N VAL A 370 7.73 5.64 29.84
CA VAL A 370 8.22 4.27 30.00
C VAL A 370 8.39 3.98 31.48
N SER A 371 9.06 4.85 32.23
CA SER A 371 9.23 4.69 33.68
C SER A 371 7.89 4.58 34.44
N ALA A 372 6.89 5.38 34.02
CA ALA A 372 5.56 5.35 34.64
C ALA A 372 4.72 4.08 34.30
N LYS A 373 5.12 3.31 33.27
CA LYS A 373 4.42 2.10 32.81
C LYS A 373 5.18 0.81 33.10
N SER A 374 6.42 0.92 33.58
CA SER A 374 7.25 -0.21 34.00
C SER A 374 6.92 -0.63 35.40
#